data_1243dda616ecdc0f477cb7325d1e6800
#
_entry.id   1243dda616ecdc0f477cb7325d1e6800
#
_cell.length_a   1.000
_cell.length_b   1.000
_cell.length_c   1.000
_cell.angle_alpha   90.00
_cell.angle_beta   90.00
_cell.angle_gamma   90.00
#
_symmetry.space_group_name_H-M   'P 1'
#
loop_
_entity.id
_entity.type
_entity.pdbx_description
1 polymer ?
#
loop_
_entity_poly.entity_id
_entity_poly.type
_entity_poly.pdbx_seq_one_letter_code
_entity_poly.pdbx_strand_id
1 'polypeptide(L)'
;MFGLLRVAAGINILALVGVCVFLLWNGSPAISWEFLTEPPRRMMTAGGVWPCIVGTFLLAFGAMLIAFPLGVASAVYLHEYGGKGRYTRYLRLGISNLAGVPSVVFGLFGLAFFVTFLGMGVSLLAGVLTLAVLTLPVIINTTEEALRQVPDAWREASLALGATRSQTIARVVLPAAVPGMLTGAILGLARAAGETAAI
;
A
#
# COMPACT_ATOMS: atom_id res chain seq x y z
N MET A 1 -13.33 23.73 24.27
CA MET A 1 -12.51 22.73 23.57
C MET A 1 -13.13 22.30 22.23
N PHE A 2 -14.39 21.91 22.17
CA PHE A 2 -15.03 21.50 20.89
C PHE A 2 -15.14 22.60 19.82
N GLY A 3 -15.28 23.89 20.23
CA GLY A 3 -15.31 25.02 19.28
C GLY A 3 -13.98 25.20 18.53
N LEU A 4 -12.87 25.16 19.24
CA LEU A 4 -11.53 25.24 18.65
C LEU A 4 -11.24 24.09 17.65
N LEU A 5 -11.65 22.87 17.99
CA LEU A 5 -11.50 21.71 17.10
C LEU A 5 -12.33 21.86 15.82
N ARG A 6 -13.57 22.38 15.92
CA ARG A 6 -14.43 22.64 14.76
C ARG A 6 -13.84 23.75 13.86
N VAL A 7 -13.31 24.79 14.44
CA VAL A 7 -12.65 25.88 13.69
C VAL A 7 -11.40 25.34 12.98
N ALA A 8 -10.55 24.58 13.68
CA ALA A 8 -9.36 23.99 13.09
C ALA A 8 -9.71 23.01 11.94
N ALA A 9 -10.73 22.18 12.13
CA ALA A 9 -11.23 21.30 11.07
C ALA A 9 -11.77 22.10 9.88
N GLY A 10 -12.55 23.18 10.14
CA GLY A 10 -13.07 24.06 9.09
C GLY A 10 -11.97 24.72 8.27
N ILE A 11 -10.91 25.22 8.90
CA ILE A 11 -9.76 25.82 8.22
C ILE A 11 -9.06 24.78 7.32
N ASN A 12 -8.82 23.56 7.81
CA ASN A 12 -8.20 22.50 7.02
C ASN A 12 -9.05 22.11 5.80
N ILE A 13 -10.36 21.97 5.99
CA ILE A 13 -11.28 21.66 4.87
C ILE A 13 -11.28 22.81 3.85
N LEU A 14 -11.34 24.04 4.29
CA LEU A 14 -11.33 25.23 3.42
C LEU A 14 -10.01 25.33 2.63
N ALA A 15 -8.88 25.09 3.29
CA ALA A 15 -7.58 25.07 2.62
C ALA A 15 -7.50 23.97 1.57
N LEU A 16 -7.94 22.73 1.90
CA LEU A 16 -7.95 21.63 0.97
C LEU A 16 -8.86 21.89 -0.24
N VAL A 17 -10.09 22.34 0.00
CA VAL A 17 -11.05 22.72 -1.05
C VAL A 17 -10.48 23.83 -1.91
N GLY A 18 -9.89 24.87 -1.29
CA GLY A 18 -9.26 25.98 -2.01
C GLY A 18 -8.16 25.53 -2.96
N VAL A 19 -7.27 24.66 -2.50
CA VAL A 19 -6.20 24.08 -3.35
C VAL A 19 -6.81 23.23 -4.48
N CYS A 20 -7.78 22.38 -4.19
CA CYS A 20 -8.44 21.55 -5.21
C CYS A 20 -9.13 22.41 -6.28
N VAL A 21 -9.88 23.44 -5.86
CA VAL A 21 -10.56 24.36 -6.79
C VAL A 21 -9.54 25.14 -7.64
N PHE A 22 -8.47 25.63 -7.01
CA PHE A 22 -7.40 26.33 -7.72
C PHE A 22 -6.75 25.45 -8.80
N LEU A 23 -6.40 24.19 -8.46
CA LEU A 23 -5.79 23.26 -9.38
C LEU A 23 -6.74 22.89 -10.53
N LEU A 24 -8.02 22.62 -10.23
CA LEU A 24 -9.02 22.29 -11.22
C LEU A 24 -9.28 23.47 -12.16
N TRP A 25 -9.39 24.69 -11.63
CA TRP A 25 -9.65 25.88 -12.43
C TRP A 25 -8.52 26.18 -13.40
N ASN A 26 -7.29 26.11 -12.93
CA ASN A 26 -6.12 26.40 -13.77
C ASN A 26 -5.71 25.21 -14.65
N GLY A 27 -5.95 23.98 -14.21
CA GLY A 27 -5.55 22.77 -14.93
C GLY A 27 -6.56 22.28 -15.96
N SER A 28 -7.86 22.55 -15.75
CA SER A 28 -8.91 22.04 -16.64
C SER A 28 -8.76 22.43 -18.13
N PRO A 29 -8.30 23.66 -18.48
CA PRO A 29 -8.10 24.01 -19.88
C PRO A 29 -6.95 23.24 -20.57
N ALA A 30 -6.00 22.71 -19.79
CA ALA A 30 -4.88 21.94 -20.32
C ALA A 30 -5.24 20.46 -20.56
N ILE A 31 -6.35 19.97 -20.00
CA ILE A 31 -6.79 18.58 -20.16
C ILE A 31 -7.44 18.43 -21.54
N SER A 32 -6.67 17.89 -22.47
CA SER A 32 -7.14 17.53 -23.82
C SER A 32 -6.94 16.03 -24.06
N TRP A 33 -7.56 15.49 -25.11
CA TRP A 33 -7.33 14.10 -25.49
C TRP A 33 -5.86 13.86 -25.86
N GLU A 34 -5.25 14.82 -26.53
CA GLU A 34 -3.83 14.82 -26.87
C GLU A 34 -2.95 14.75 -25.62
N PHE A 35 -3.26 15.56 -24.59
CA PHE A 35 -2.55 15.55 -23.31
C PHE A 35 -2.59 14.18 -22.62
N LEU A 36 -3.68 13.45 -22.73
CA LEU A 36 -3.83 12.12 -22.09
C LEU A 36 -3.18 10.98 -22.88
N THR A 37 -3.07 11.10 -24.22
CA THR A 37 -2.68 9.99 -25.09
C THR A 37 -1.30 10.12 -25.71
N GLU A 38 -0.71 11.33 -25.70
CA GLU A 38 0.59 11.53 -26.29
C GLU A 38 1.76 11.45 -25.30
N PRO A 39 2.97 11.10 -25.79
CA PRO A 39 4.17 11.21 -24.98
C PRO A 39 4.60 12.67 -24.79
N PRO A 40 5.34 12.99 -23.72
CA PRO A 40 5.89 14.33 -23.52
C PRO A 40 6.90 14.66 -24.61
N ARG A 41 6.81 15.91 -25.10
CA ARG A 41 7.69 16.46 -26.13
C ARG A 41 8.35 17.75 -25.60
N ARG A 42 9.46 18.18 -26.25
CA ARG A 42 10.16 19.44 -25.95
C ARG A 42 10.45 19.64 -24.44
N MET A 43 11.11 18.66 -23.82
CA MET A 43 11.42 18.71 -22.39
C MET A 43 10.19 18.94 -21.49
N MET A 44 9.08 18.24 -21.77
CA MET A 44 7.80 18.30 -21.05
C MET A 44 7.03 19.63 -21.17
N THR A 45 7.41 20.53 -22.12
CA THR A 45 6.66 21.77 -22.37
C THR A 45 5.53 21.59 -23.39
N ALA A 46 5.47 20.45 -24.08
CA ALA A 46 4.42 20.09 -25.03
C ALA A 46 4.21 18.57 -25.03
N GLY A 47 3.09 18.12 -25.63
CA GLY A 47 2.68 16.73 -25.63
C GLY A 47 1.85 16.36 -24.42
N GLY A 48 1.92 15.13 -23.98
CA GLY A 48 1.04 14.60 -22.94
C GLY A 48 1.77 13.80 -21.84
N VAL A 49 0.97 13.11 -21.04
CA VAL A 49 1.41 12.38 -19.83
C VAL A 49 1.20 10.86 -19.94
N TRP A 50 0.92 10.34 -21.14
CA TRP A 50 0.63 8.92 -21.35
C TRP A 50 1.66 7.96 -20.73
N PRO A 51 2.98 8.12 -20.94
CA PRO A 51 3.97 7.22 -20.31
C PRO A 51 3.96 7.28 -18.80
N CYS A 52 3.65 8.44 -18.20
CA CYS A 52 3.54 8.59 -16.75
C CYS A 52 2.32 7.84 -16.21
N ILE A 53 1.18 7.89 -16.92
CA ILE A 53 -0.03 7.13 -16.56
C ILE A 53 0.26 5.63 -16.60
N VAL A 54 0.82 5.14 -17.71
CA VAL A 54 1.16 3.73 -17.89
C VAL A 54 2.21 3.29 -16.86
N GLY A 55 3.24 4.12 -16.64
CA GLY A 55 4.29 3.86 -15.65
C GLY A 55 3.74 3.72 -14.24
N THR A 56 2.88 4.65 -13.80
CA THR A 56 2.22 4.59 -12.50
C THR A 56 1.39 3.32 -12.34
N PHE A 57 0.62 2.97 -13.38
CA PHE A 57 -0.19 1.76 -13.36
C PHE A 57 0.67 0.49 -13.25
N LEU A 58 1.72 0.37 -14.07
CA LEU A 58 2.63 -0.78 -14.04
C LEU A 58 3.38 -0.90 -12.72
N LEU A 59 3.86 0.22 -12.18
CA LEU A 59 4.56 0.25 -10.89
C LEU A 59 3.64 -0.12 -9.74
N ALA A 60 2.46 0.49 -9.65
CA ALA A 60 1.52 0.25 -8.55
C ALA A 60 0.96 -1.19 -8.59
N PHE A 61 0.54 -1.67 -9.77
CA PHE A 61 0.06 -3.05 -9.94
C PHE A 61 1.18 -4.08 -9.75
N GLY A 62 2.37 -3.83 -10.30
CA GLY A 62 3.52 -4.70 -10.12
C GLY A 62 3.93 -4.82 -8.65
N ALA A 63 3.97 -3.70 -7.94
CA ALA A 63 4.26 -3.68 -6.50
C ALA A 63 3.20 -4.47 -5.71
N MET A 64 1.90 -4.27 -6.02
CA MET A 64 0.81 -4.99 -5.37
C MET A 64 0.83 -6.48 -5.64
N LEU A 65 1.17 -6.91 -6.86
CA LEU A 65 1.26 -8.34 -7.23
C LEU A 65 2.29 -9.08 -6.36
N ILE A 66 3.34 -8.40 -5.93
CA ILE A 66 4.38 -8.95 -5.06
C ILE A 66 4.01 -8.74 -3.58
N ALA A 67 3.66 -7.51 -3.20
CA ALA A 67 3.46 -7.13 -1.81
C ALA A 67 2.20 -7.76 -1.19
N PHE A 68 1.12 -7.91 -1.96
CA PHE A 68 -0.13 -8.46 -1.42
C PHE A 68 0.00 -9.92 -0.98
N PRO A 69 0.44 -10.88 -1.82
CA PRO A 69 0.56 -12.26 -1.37
C PRO A 69 1.58 -12.43 -0.25
N LEU A 70 2.71 -11.72 -0.30
CA LEU A 70 3.73 -11.78 0.75
C LEU A 70 3.22 -11.15 2.05
N GLY A 71 2.52 -10.03 1.97
CA GLY A 71 1.95 -9.35 3.13
C GLY A 71 0.85 -10.18 3.80
N VAL A 72 -0.07 -10.75 3.02
CA VAL A 72 -1.11 -11.65 3.53
C VAL A 72 -0.51 -12.90 4.17
N ALA A 73 0.45 -13.55 3.52
CA ALA A 73 1.13 -14.73 4.08
C ALA A 73 1.84 -14.41 5.40
N SER A 74 2.53 -13.25 5.46
CA SER A 74 3.21 -12.77 6.67
C SER A 74 2.22 -12.49 7.81
N ALA A 75 1.11 -11.82 7.51
CA ALA A 75 0.07 -11.50 8.49
C ALA A 75 -0.60 -12.77 9.03
N VAL A 76 -0.92 -13.74 8.15
CA VAL A 76 -1.46 -15.04 8.54
C VAL A 76 -0.48 -15.77 9.46
N TYR A 77 0.80 -15.80 9.10
CA TYR A 77 1.81 -16.42 9.94
C TYR A 77 1.88 -15.75 11.33
N LEU A 78 1.97 -14.42 11.37
CA LEU A 78 2.07 -13.66 12.62
C LEU A 78 0.82 -13.79 13.49
N HIS A 79 -0.36 -13.85 12.88
CA HIS A 79 -1.63 -13.93 13.60
C HIS A 79 -1.96 -15.35 14.05
N GLU A 80 -1.90 -16.30 13.13
CA GLU A 80 -2.38 -17.66 13.37
C GLU A 80 -1.30 -18.60 13.94
N TYR A 81 -0.04 -18.43 13.54
CA TYR A 81 1.06 -19.33 13.95
C TYR A 81 2.05 -18.69 14.91
N GLY A 82 2.22 -17.37 14.89
CA GLY A 82 3.29 -16.68 15.59
C GLY A 82 3.19 -16.72 17.13
N GLY A 83 2.04 -17.01 17.69
CA GLY A 83 1.85 -17.11 19.15
C GLY A 83 2.18 -15.81 19.90
N LYS A 84 2.28 -15.91 21.25
CA LYS A 84 2.64 -14.79 22.14
C LYS A 84 4.15 -14.72 22.46
N GLY A 85 4.99 -15.33 21.62
CA GLY A 85 6.44 -15.42 21.83
C GLY A 85 7.16 -14.08 21.64
N ARG A 86 8.37 -13.97 22.26
CA ARG A 86 9.24 -12.78 22.11
C ARG A 86 9.59 -12.52 20.64
N TYR A 87 9.84 -13.55 19.86
CA TYR A 87 10.20 -13.45 18.45
C TYR A 87 9.09 -12.77 17.63
N THR A 88 7.85 -13.20 17.75
CA THR A 88 6.69 -12.60 17.07
C THR A 88 6.50 -11.14 17.47
N ARG A 89 6.74 -10.80 18.74
CA ARG A 89 6.69 -9.43 19.23
C ARG A 89 7.74 -8.55 18.56
N TYR A 90 8.98 -9.03 18.41
CA TYR A 90 10.05 -8.28 17.74
C TYR A 90 9.74 -8.10 16.24
N LEU A 91 9.20 -9.12 15.56
CA LEU A 91 8.79 -8.99 14.17
C LEU A 91 7.70 -7.92 14.00
N ARG A 92 6.67 -7.93 14.85
CA ARG A 92 5.61 -6.89 14.79
C ARG A 92 6.16 -5.49 15.05
N LEU A 93 7.05 -5.34 16.02
CA LEU A 93 7.72 -4.06 16.27
C LEU A 93 8.55 -3.61 15.07
N GLY A 94 9.29 -4.52 14.42
CA GLY A 94 10.04 -4.24 13.20
C GLY A 94 9.12 -3.76 12.07
N ILE A 95 8.02 -4.47 11.81
CA ILE A 95 7.04 -4.11 10.77
C ILE A 95 6.39 -2.74 11.07
N SER A 96 6.02 -2.51 12.34
CA SER A 96 5.43 -1.23 12.75
C SER A 96 6.43 -0.06 12.63
N ASN A 97 7.69 -0.29 12.96
CA ASN A 97 8.74 0.72 12.78
C ASN A 97 8.99 1.01 11.30
N LEU A 98 8.98 -0.03 10.46
CA LEU A 98 9.11 0.14 9.00
C LEU A 98 8.00 1.01 8.42
N ALA A 99 6.76 0.87 8.93
CA ALA A 99 5.64 1.71 8.51
C ALA A 99 5.83 3.20 8.82
N GLY A 100 6.66 3.53 9.80
CA GLY A 100 7.00 4.91 10.21
C GLY A 100 8.20 5.52 9.48
N VAL A 101 8.92 4.74 8.66
CA VAL A 101 10.08 5.23 7.91
C VAL A 101 9.64 6.16 6.77
N PRO A 102 10.27 7.34 6.58
CA PRO A 102 9.98 8.22 5.45
C PRO A 102 10.22 7.52 4.10
N SER A 103 9.33 7.75 3.13
CA SER A 103 9.39 7.10 1.81
C SER A 103 10.70 7.37 1.05
N VAL A 104 11.29 8.55 1.23
CA VAL A 104 12.61 8.89 0.67
C VAL A 104 13.69 7.89 1.08
N VAL A 105 13.64 7.37 2.31
CA VAL A 105 14.60 6.36 2.78
C VAL A 105 14.43 5.05 2.02
N PHE A 106 13.19 4.66 1.71
CA PHE A 106 12.92 3.49 0.85
C PHE A 106 13.43 3.70 -0.57
N GLY A 107 13.30 4.91 -1.13
CA GLY A 107 13.87 5.25 -2.44
C GLY A 107 15.38 5.14 -2.45
N LEU A 108 16.06 5.70 -1.45
CA LEU A 108 17.51 5.56 -1.30
C LEU A 108 17.95 4.11 -1.10
N PHE A 109 17.19 3.33 -0.32
CA PHE A 109 17.43 1.90 -0.19
C PHE A 109 17.26 1.18 -1.53
N GLY A 110 16.17 1.46 -2.26
CA GLY A 110 15.91 0.88 -3.57
C GLY A 110 17.02 1.19 -4.57
N LEU A 111 17.47 2.44 -4.61
CA LEU A 111 18.59 2.87 -5.45
C LEU A 111 19.89 2.13 -5.08
N ALA A 112 20.22 2.08 -3.79
CA ALA A 112 21.46 1.42 -3.36
C ALA A 112 21.41 -0.09 -3.54
N PHE A 113 20.30 -0.73 -3.18
CA PHE A 113 20.19 -2.19 -3.15
C PHE A 113 19.79 -2.78 -4.51
N PHE A 114 18.66 -2.35 -5.09
CA PHE A 114 18.18 -2.94 -6.35
C PHE A 114 18.93 -2.41 -7.56
N VAL A 115 19.13 -1.11 -7.65
CA VAL A 115 19.75 -0.49 -8.84
C VAL A 115 21.25 -0.71 -8.85
N THR A 116 21.95 -0.42 -7.74
CA THR A 116 23.42 -0.43 -7.70
C THR A 116 23.96 -1.80 -7.31
N PHE A 117 23.56 -2.36 -6.15
CA PHE A 117 24.13 -3.60 -5.63
C PHE A 117 23.72 -4.83 -6.44
N LEU A 118 22.43 -4.97 -6.78
CA LEU A 118 21.95 -6.06 -7.64
C LEU A 118 22.17 -5.80 -9.14
N GLY A 119 22.64 -4.61 -9.52
CA GLY A 119 22.95 -4.28 -10.91
C GLY A 119 21.75 -4.23 -11.84
N MET A 120 20.51 -4.06 -11.31
CA MET A 120 19.29 -4.04 -12.12
C MET A 120 19.17 -2.76 -12.96
N GLY A 121 20.00 -1.76 -12.70
CA GLY A 121 19.92 -0.45 -13.34
C GLY A 121 18.61 0.29 -12.95
N VAL A 122 18.45 1.47 -13.53
CA VAL A 122 17.18 2.22 -13.41
C VAL A 122 16.13 1.53 -14.28
N SER A 123 15.35 0.68 -13.67
CA SER A 123 14.37 -0.20 -14.35
C SER A 123 13.03 -0.22 -13.66
N LEU A 124 11.99 -0.54 -14.42
CA LEU A 124 10.63 -0.71 -13.88
C LEU A 124 10.61 -1.74 -12.75
N LEU A 125 11.39 -2.82 -12.87
CA LEU A 125 11.44 -3.89 -11.88
C LEU A 125 12.06 -3.39 -10.55
N ALA A 126 13.12 -2.59 -10.59
CA ALA A 126 13.71 -1.98 -9.39
C ALA A 126 12.70 -1.07 -8.68
N GLY A 127 11.93 -0.26 -9.42
CA GLY A 127 10.84 0.57 -8.89
C GLY A 127 9.73 -0.27 -8.27
N VAL A 128 9.28 -1.33 -8.96
CA VAL A 128 8.26 -2.27 -8.46
C VAL A 128 8.69 -2.91 -7.13
N LEU A 129 9.93 -3.39 -7.03
CA LEU A 129 10.45 -4.01 -5.82
C LEU A 129 10.57 -2.99 -4.66
N THR A 130 11.02 -1.78 -4.95
CA THR A 130 11.10 -0.70 -3.96
C THR A 130 9.72 -0.36 -3.40
N LEU A 131 8.72 -0.17 -4.28
CA LEU A 131 7.33 0.08 -3.87
C LEU A 131 6.70 -1.12 -3.15
N ALA A 132 7.03 -2.34 -3.56
CA ALA A 132 6.56 -3.54 -2.88
C ALA A 132 7.03 -3.57 -1.42
N VAL A 133 8.32 -3.31 -1.17
CA VAL A 133 8.87 -3.24 0.19
C VAL A 133 8.23 -2.13 1.00
N LEU A 134 8.00 -0.96 0.41
CA LEU A 134 7.37 0.19 1.06
C LEU A 134 5.90 -0.09 1.44
N THR A 135 5.15 -0.84 0.62
CA THR A 135 3.73 -1.13 0.85
C THR A 135 3.50 -2.35 1.76
N LEU A 136 4.48 -3.26 1.88
CA LEU A 136 4.38 -4.47 2.71
C LEU A 136 3.87 -4.21 4.14
N PRO A 137 4.40 -3.25 4.92
CA PRO A 137 3.93 -3.02 6.29
C PRO A 137 2.45 -2.65 6.37
N VAL A 138 1.95 -1.89 5.40
CA VAL A 138 0.53 -1.50 5.33
C VAL A 138 -0.34 -2.74 5.14
N ILE A 139 0.02 -3.60 4.18
CA ILE A 139 -0.73 -4.81 3.87
C ILE A 139 -0.70 -5.79 5.04
N ILE A 140 0.46 -5.96 5.70
CA ILE A 140 0.59 -6.84 6.86
C ILE A 140 -0.32 -6.36 7.98
N ASN A 141 -0.25 -5.08 8.36
CA ASN A 141 -1.02 -4.52 9.47
C ASN A 141 -2.54 -4.57 9.20
N THR A 142 -2.97 -4.19 8.00
CA THR A 142 -4.41 -4.23 7.65
C THR A 142 -4.94 -5.66 7.56
N THR A 143 -4.13 -6.60 7.09
CA THR A 143 -4.49 -8.02 7.04
C THR A 143 -4.55 -8.61 8.46
N GLU A 144 -3.59 -8.31 9.35
CA GLU A 144 -3.65 -8.73 10.74
C GLU A 144 -4.90 -8.20 11.43
N GLU A 145 -5.29 -6.95 11.18
CA GLU A 145 -6.51 -6.36 11.74
C GLU A 145 -7.76 -7.06 11.20
N ALA A 146 -7.80 -7.39 9.91
CA ALA A 146 -8.89 -8.15 9.32
C ALA A 146 -9.02 -9.56 9.93
N LEU A 147 -7.89 -10.24 10.18
CA LEU A 147 -7.87 -11.56 10.82
C LEU A 147 -8.32 -11.50 12.28
N ARG A 148 -8.04 -10.40 13.00
CA ARG A 148 -8.49 -10.18 14.38
C ARG A 148 -10.00 -9.98 14.49
N GLN A 149 -10.64 -9.46 13.45
CA GLN A 149 -12.11 -9.25 13.43
C GLN A 149 -12.89 -10.56 13.25
N VAL A 150 -12.25 -11.65 12.83
CA VAL A 150 -12.89 -12.96 12.72
C VAL A 150 -13.08 -13.55 14.13
N PRO A 151 -14.34 -13.86 14.54
CA PRO A 151 -14.63 -14.38 15.88
C PRO A 151 -13.91 -15.70 16.17
N ASP A 152 -13.35 -15.85 17.38
CA ASP A 152 -12.69 -17.09 17.79
C ASP A 152 -13.64 -18.29 17.80
N ALA A 153 -14.93 -18.06 18.07
CA ALA A 153 -15.98 -19.09 18.04
C ALA A 153 -16.04 -19.82 16.68
N TRP A 154 -15.73 -19.15 15.56
CA TRP A 154 -15.71 -19.80 14.25
C TRP A 154 -14.52 -20.72 14.09
N ARG A 155 -13.37 -20.37 14.70
CA ARG A 155 -12.18 -21.23 14.74
C ARG A 155 -12.45 -22.48 15.60
N GLU A 156 -13.03 -22.28 16.78
CA GLU A 156 -13.35 -23.36 17.71
C GLU A 156 -14.40 -24.32 17.11
N ALA A 157 -15.46 -23.80 16.49
CA ALA A 157 -16.47 -24.63 15.84
C ALA A 157 -15.88 -25.49 14.70
N SER A 158 -15.01 -24.91 13.86
CA SER A 158 -14.33 -25.66 12.80
C SER A 158 -13.45 -26.77 13.34
N LEU A 159 -12.68 -26.50 14.40
CA LEU A 159 -11.83 -27.51 15.07
C LEU A 159 -12.67 -28.59 15.75
N ALA A 160 -13.81 -28.24 16.36
CA ALA A 160 -14.72 -29.21 16.97
C ALA A 160 -15.34 -30.17 15.96
N LEU A 161 -15.49 -29.75 14.70
CA LEU A 161 -15.93 -30.60 13.56
C LEU A 161 -14.79 -31.48 13.01
N GLY A 162 -13.61 -31.48 13.64
CA GLY A 162 -12.47 -32.31 13.25
C GLY A 162 -11.58 -31.72 12.15
N ALA A 163 -11.79 -30.45 11.76
CA ALA A 163 -10.91 -29.80 10.82
C ALA A 163 -9.51 -29.56 11.43
N THR A 164 -8.46 -29.68 10.62
CA THR A 164 -7.12 -29.30 11.01
C THR A 164 -6.97 -27.79 11.08
N ARG A 165 -5.97 -27.29 11.81
CA ARG A 165 -5.70 -25.84 11.91
C ARG A 165 -5.52 -25.16 10.55
N SER A 166 -4.80 -25.80 9.66
CA SER A 166 -4.61 -25.29 8.29
C SER A 166 -5.91 -25.26 7.47
N GLN A 167 -6.78 -26.26 7.65
CA GLN A 167 -8.10 -26.29 7.01
C GLN A 167 -9.00 -25.19 7.57
N THR A 168 -8.99 -24.97 8.88
CA THR A 168 -9.74 -23.88 9.54
C THR A 168 -9.28 -22.53 9.00
N ILE A 169 -7.97 -22.30 8.92
CA ILE A 169 -7.43 -21.03 8.38
C ILE A 169 -7.86 -20.84 6.93
N ALA A 170 -7.65 -21.84 6.07
CA ALA A 170 -7.88 -21.71 4.63
C ALA A 170 -9.37 -21.65 4.26
N ARG A 171 -10.26 -22.35 4.99
CA ARG A 171 -11.67 -22.49 4.61
C ARG A 171 -12.63 -21.64 5.44
N VAL A 172 -12.22 -21.16 6.61
CA VAL A 172 -13.08 -20.38 7.50
C VAL A 172 -12.49 -19.00 7.71
N VAL A 173 -11.26 -18.90 8.22
CA VAL A 173 -10.68 -17.62 8.65
C VAL A 173 -10.33 -16.72 7.46
N LEU A 174 -9.60 -17.23 6.48
CA LEU A 174 -9.21 -16.45 5.29
C LEU A 174 -10.40 -15.93 4.50
N PRO A 175 -11.40 -16.76 4.13
CA PRO A 175 -12.58 -16.25 3.43
C PRO A 175 -13.35 -15.19 4.22
N ALA A 176 -13.46 -15.35 5.53
CA ALA A 176 -14.12 -14.38 6.41
C ALA A 176 -13.35 -13.05 6.49
N ALA A 177 -12.03 -13.08 6.40
CA ALA A 177 -11.17 -11.89 6.46
C ALA A 177 -11.00 -11.19 5.08
N VAL A 178 -11.42 -11.81 3.97
CA VAL A 178 -11.27 -11.25 2.60
C VAL A 178 -11.73 -9.81 2.47
N PRO A 179 -12.90 -9.38 3.00
CA PRO A 179 -13.33 -7.98 2.86
C PRO A 179 -12.34 -6.99 3.47
N GLY A 180 -11.77 -7.30 4.65
CA GLY A 180 -10.75 -6.49 5.29
C GLY A 180 -9.41 -6.53 4.54
N MET A 181 -9.01 -7.68 4.00
CA MET A 181 -7.82 -7.80 3.15
C MET A 181 -7.93 -6.99 1.87
N LEU A 182 -9.10 -6.95 1.23
CA LEU A 182 -9.37 -6.13 0.06
C LEU A 182 -9.24 -4.63 0.39
N THR A 183 -9.71 -4.21 1.55
CA THR A 183 -9.50 -2.83 2.03
C THR A 183 -8.01 -2.52 2.14
N GLY A 184 -7.23 -3.45 2.70
CA GLY A 184 -5.76 -3.34 2.76
C GLY A 184 -5.10 -3.25 1.39
N ALA A 185 -5.59 -4.05 0.44
CA ALA A 185 -5.12 -4.02 -0.94
C ALA A 185 -5.38 -2.66 -1.61
N ILE A 186 -6.60 -2.11 -1.45
CA ILE A 186 -6.97 -0.80 -2.00
C ILE A 186 -6.10 0.31 -1.38
N LEU A 187 -5.89 0.28 -0.06
CA LEU A 187 -5.04 1.24 0.63
C LEU A 187 -3.57 1.14 0.17
N GLY A 188 -3.06 -0.08 0.02
CA GLY A 188 -1.72 -0.33 -0.50
C GLY A 188 -1.54 0.16 -1.94
N LEU A 189 -2.54 -0.10 -2.80
CA LEU A 189 -2.55 0.37 -4.19
C LEU A 189 -2.60 1.90 -4.27
N ALA A 190 -3.48 2.53 -3.50
CA ALA A 190 -3.60 3.98 -3.44
C ALA A 190 -2.30 4.63 -2.97
N ARG A 191 -1.63 4.04 -1.96
CA ARG A 191 -0.31 4.50 -1.50
C ARG A 191 0.75 4.36 -2.59
N ALA A 192 0.83 3.20 -3.25
CA ALA A 192 1.80 2.97 -4.32
C ALA A 192 1.59 3.90 -5.51
N ALA A 193 0.33 4.16 -5.90
CA ALA A 193 0.00 5.06 -7.00
C ALA A 193 0.25 6.55 -6.68
N GLY A 194 0.17 6.93 -5.40
CA GLY A 194 0.43 8.30 -4.93
C GLY A 194 1.88 8.57 -4.53
N GLU A 195 2.76 7.57 -4.61
CA GLU A 195 4.15 7.72 -4.18
C GLU A 195 4.96 8.49 -5.22
N THR A 196 5.68 9.50 -4.76
CA THR A 196 6.49 10.38 -5.64
C THR A 196 7.96 10.47 -5.21
N ALA A 197 8.27 10.07 -3.97
CA ALA A 197 9.59 10.28 -3.38
C ALA A 197 10.46 9.01 -3.33
N ALA A 198 9.86 7.83 -3.51
CA ALA A 198 10.57 6.54 -3.46
C ALA A 198 10.89 5.97 -4.85
N ILE A 199 10.50 6.66 -5.93
CA ILE A 199 10.69 6.20 -7.32
C ILE A 199 11.74 7.01 -8.03
#